data_6f5d3c48407311a60f5c60b0a85ba953
#
_entry.id   6f5d3c48407311a60f5c60b0a85ba953
#
_cell.length_a   1.000
_cell.length_b   1.000
_cell.length_c   1.000
_cell.angle_alpha   90.00
_cell.angle_beta   90.00
_cell.angle_gamma   90.00
#
_symmetry.space_group_name_H-M   'P 1'
#
loop_
_entity.id
_entity.type
_entity.pdbx_description
1 polymer ?
#
loop_
_entity_poly.entity_id
_entity_poly.type
_entity_poly.pdbx_seq_one_letter_code
_entity_poly.pdbx_strand_id
1 'polypeptide(L)'
;NADALNNDKALIVANQAMAINAGTTTNAGTIASVNDAVTIAGGSLTNTESGSIQAAKAITIAQGNVANQGQIASNNALNVTGSGAIDNHSGILAGSNVALTAQTLNNNAGFISQSATDGSLTITTQGLLDNQYTKSSDATKPLGILANGTASIHAGDVNNYNGRINADTLNLTSTGSSVNNKAGEIAAKQALTINAGNANLTNQTGQLMGHTTSVT
;
A
#
# COMPACT_ATOMS: atom_id res chain seq x y z
N ASN A 1 14.23 23.60 2.33
CA ASN A 1 14.49 22.60 1.30
C ASN A 1 15.95 22.18 1.39
N ALA A 2 16.18 20.87 1.39
CA ALA A 2 17.50 20.27 1.35
C ALA A 2 17.66 19.47 0.05
N ASP A 3 18.90 19.34 -0.46
CA ASP A 3 19.14 18.44 -1.59
C ASP A 3 18.96 16.98 -1.20
N ALA A 4 19.39 16.63 0.03
CA ALA A 4 19.22 15.29 0.58
C ALA A 4 19.02 15.33 2.10
N LEU A 5 18.19 14.40 2.60
CA LEU A 5 18.08 14.04 4.00
C LEU A 5 18.52 12.57 4.14
N ASN A 6 19.53 12.33 4.98
CA ASN A 6 19.95 10.99 5.36
C ASN A 6 19.77 10.81 6.88
N ASN A 7 18.85 9.93 7.27
CA ASN A 7 18.60 9.55 8.66
C ASN A 7 19.12 8.12 8.92
N ASP A 8 20.42 7.99 9.15
CA ASP A 8 21.06 6.71 9.43
C ASP A 8 20.98 6.38 10.93
N LYS A 9 20.09 5.45 11.28
CA LYS A 9 19.88 4.92 12.64
C LYS A 9 19.61 5.98 13.73
N ALA A 10 19.23 7.20 13.31
CA ALA A 10 18.97 8.32 14.20
C ALA A 10 17.46 8.55 14.38
N LEU A 11 17.12 9.46 15.30
CA LEU A 11 15.75 9.87 15.59
C LEU A 11 15.52 11.29 15.06
N ILE A 12 14.53 11.47 14.21
CA ILE A 12 13.94 12.75 13.86
C ILE A 12 12.53 12.77 14.41
N VAL A 13 12.31 13.43 15.54
CA VAL A 13 11.04 13.40 16.25
C VAL A 13 10.54 14.81 16.53
N ALA A 14 9.27 15.05 16.24
CA ALA A 14 8.55 16.25 16.58
C ALA A 14 7.37 15.94 17.50
N ASN A 15 7.06 16.84 18.43
CA ASN A 15 5.87 16.72 19.26
C ASN A 15 4.60 17.13 18.50
N GLN A 16 4.72 18.01 17.53
CA GLN A 16 3.65 18.52 16.65
C GLN A 16 3.92 18.12 15.21
N ALA A 17 3.22 18.72 14.26
CA ALA A 17 3.38 18.44 12.84
C ALA A 17 4.83 18.57 12.38
N MET A 18 5.26 17.64 11.53
CA MET A 18 6.58 17.61 10.92
C MET A 18 6.46 17.71 9.40
N ALA A 19 7.29 18.53 8.80
CA ALA A 19 7.43 18.63 7.35
C ALA A 19 8.88 18.44 6.93
N ILE A 20 9.13 17.50 6.03
CA ILE A 20 10.40 17.22 5.40
C ILE A 20 10.25 17.51 3.91
N ASN A 21 11.12 18.38 3.37
CA ASN A 21 11.17 18.68 1.94
C ASN A 21 12.64 18.58 1.49
N ALA A 22 12.94 17.51 0.77
CA ALA A 22 14.28 17.19 0.30
C ALA A 22 14.24 16.56 -1.09
N GLY A 23 15.26 16.84 -1.91
CA GLY A 23 15.41 16.19 -3.21
C GLY A 23 15.43 14.66 -3.09
N THR A 24 16.14 14.14 -2.09
CA THR A 24 16.11 12.73 -1.71
C THR A 24 15.97 12.59 -0.20
N THR A 25 15.17 11.61 0.26
CA THR A 25 15.09 11.24 1.68
C THR A 25 15.44 9.77 1.82
N THR A 26 16.48 9.46 2.61
CA THR A 26 16.82 8.08 3.01
C THR A 26 16.61 7.95 4.51
N ASN A 27 15.80 6.98 4.92
CA ASN A 27 15.52 6.71 6.33
C ASN A 27 15.87 5.27 6.70
N ALA A 28 16.88 5.10 7.52
CA ALA A 28 17.25 3.84 8.19
C ALA A 28 17.08 3.93 9.72
N GLY A 29 16.54 5.05 10.21
CA GLY A 29 16.20 5.31 11.60
C GLY A 29 14.71 5.56 11.80
N THR A 30 14.37 6.45 12.72
CA THR A 30 12.98 6.82 13.00
C THR A 30 12.70 8.26 12.60
N ILE A 31 11.62 8.48 11.88
CA ILE A 31 10.99 9.78 11.62
C ILE A 31 9.61 9.71 12.26
N ALA A 32 9.31 10.56 13.25
CA ALA A 32 8.03 10.47 13.95
C ALA A 32 7.44 11.82 14.37
N SER A 33 6.12 11.93 14.29
CA SER A 33 5.34 12.95 14.97
C SER A 33 4.50 12.31 16.09
N VAL A 34 4.70 12.77 17.33
CA VAL A 34 4.08 12.15 18.52
C VAL A 34 2.59 12.46 18.62
N ASN A 35 2.17 13.69 18.28
CA ASN A 35 0.78 14.15 18.48
C ASN A 35 0.13 14.67 17.20
N ASP A 36 0.83 14.69 16.07
CA ASP A 36 0.29 15.28 14.84
C ASP A 36 0.75 14.53 13.58
N ALA A 37 0.77 15.20 12.44
CA ALA A 37 1.04 14.64 11.12
C ALA A 37 2.53 14.68 10.74
N VAL A 38 2.91 13.80 9.82
CA VAL A 38 4.19 13.85 9.10
C VAL A 38 3.92 14.08 7.61
N THR A 39 4.59 15.05 7.03
CA THR A 39 4.60 15.31 5.58
C THR A 39 6.01 15.15 5.04
N ILE A 40 6.19 14.36 3.99
CA ILE A 40 7.47 14.17 3.30
C ILE A 40 7.24 14.44 1.81
N ALA A 41 7.94 15.44 1.27
CA ALA A 41 7.83 15.84 -0.13
C ALA A 41 9.21 15.95 -0.79
N GLY A 42 9.27 15.74 -2.10
CA GLY A 42 10.50 15.89 -2.89
C GLY A 42 10.62 14.92 -4.07
N GLY A 43 11.85 14.54 -4.39
CA GLY A 43 12.16 13.70 -5.56
C GLY A 43 12.01 12.20 -5.29
N SER A 44 12.57 11.69 -4.18
CA SER A 44 12.46 10.28 -3.82
C SER A 44 12.54 10.03 -2.32
N LEU A 45 11.84 8.97 -1.87
CA LEU A 45 11.93 8.43 -0.52
C LEU A 45 12.43 6.99 -0.58
N THR A 46 13.46 6.68 0.22
CA THR A 46 13.89 5.31 0.53
C THR A 46 13.77 5.09 2.03
N ASN A 47 12.79 4.29 2.46
CA ASN A 47 12.66 3.84 3.83
C ASN A 47 13.18 2.39 3.90
N THR A 48 14.37 2.22 4.45
CA THR A 48 15.07 0.91 4.47
C THR A 48 14.40 -0.06 5.43
N GLU A 49 14.83 -1.31 5.47
CA GLU A 49 14.30 -2.37 6.36
C GLU A 49 14.26 -1.96 7.83
N SER A 50 15.27 -1.21 8.30
CA SER A 50 15.31 -0.69 9.68
C SER A 50 14.56 0.64 9.85
N GLY A 51 14.11 1.24 8.76
CA GLY A 51 13.47 2.55 8.75
C GLY A 51 12.03 2.51 9.27
N SER A 52 11.68 3.48 10.11
CA SER A 52 10.32 3.66 10.64
C SER A 52 9.86 5.09 10.43
N ILE A 53 8.70 5.28 9.81
CA ILE A 53 8.03 6.57 9.67
C ILE A 53 6.66 6.45 10.34
N GLN A 54 6.41 7.27 11.37
CA GLN A 54 5.22 7.17 12.18
C GLN A 54 4.56 8.52 12.44
N ALA A 55 3.23 8.54 12.55
CA ALA A 55 2.47 9.72 12.96
C ALA A 55 1.23 9.34 13.78
N ALA A 56 0.93 10.14 14.80
CA ALA A 56 -0.30 10.01 15.57
C ALA A 56 -1.53 10.40 14.76
N LYS A 57 -1.38 11.34 13.80
CA LYS A 57 -2.42 11.71 12.84
C LYS A 57 -2.03 11.22 11.43
N ALA A 58 -2.16 12.05 10.43
CA ALA A 58 -1.91 11.64 9.05
C ALA A 58 -0.42 11.55 8.71
N ILE A 59 -0.08 10.64 7.79
CA ILE A 59 1.17 10.68 7.01
C ILE A 59 0.82 11.03 5.58
N THR A 60 1.49 12.04 5.03
CA THR A 60 1.39 12.41 3.62
C THR A 60 2.77 12.34 2.98
N ILE A 61 2.93 11.48 1.99
CA ILE A 61 4.16 11.34 1.20
C ILE A 61 3.84 11.72 -0.24
N ALA A 62 4.55 12.71 -0.77
CA ALA A 62 4.45 13.17 -2.16
C ALA A 62 5.84 13.19 -2.79
N GLN A 63 6.17 12.15 -3.56
CA GLN A 63 7.51 11.90 -4.08
C GLN A 63 7.47 11.53 -5.58
N GLY A 64 8.62 11.58 -6.24
CA GLY A 64 8.77 10.96 -7.56
C GLY A 64 8.64 9.45 -7.47
N ASN A 65 9.51 8.82 -6.65
CA ASN A 65 9.44 7.40 -6.33
C ASN A 65 9.47 7.19 -4.81
N VAL A 66 8.80 6.13 -4.36
CA VAL A 66 8.80 5.70 -2.97
C VAL A 66 9.26 4.25 -2.90
N ALA A 67 10.36 3.97 -2.21
CA ALA A 67 10.83 2.64 -1.88
C ALA A 67 10.68 2.43 -0.36
N ASN A 68 9.86 1.46 0.04
CA ASN A 68 9.62 1.12 1.44
C ASN A 68 9.90 -0.36 1.69
N GLN A 69 10.95 -0.65 2.42
CA GLN A 69 11.26 -1.98 2.95
C GLN A 69 11.06 -2.06 4.48
N GLY A 70 10.87 -0.89 5.11
CA GLY A 70 10.61 -0.75 6.54
C GLY A 70 9.12 -0.54 6.84
N GLN A 71 8.85 0.30 7.83
CA GLN A 71 7.48 0.60 8.25
C GLN A 71 7.13 2.06 7.99
N ILE A 72 5.97 2.29 7.37
CA ILE A 72 5.30 3.59 7.31
C ILE A 72 3.90 3.41 7.88
N ALA A 73 3.63 3.95 9.07
CA ALA A 73 2.40 3.69 9.79
C ALA A 73 1.80 4.95 10.41
N SER A 74 0.53 5.17 10.15
CA SER A 74 -0.26 6.28 10.68
C SER A 74 -1.40 5.76 11.54
N ASN A 75 -1.70 6.42 12.67
CA ASN A 75 -2.90 6.09 13.44
C ASN A 75 -4.19 6.60 12.77
N ASN A 76 -4.08 7.47 11.78
CA ASN A 76 -5.22 8.00 11.02
C ASN A 76 -5.02 7.72 9.51
N ALA A 77 -4.85 8.72 8.68
CA ALA A 77 -4.73 8.56 7.24
C ALA A 77 -3.27 8.38 6.80
N LEU A 78 -3.02 7.38 5.95
CA LEU A 78 -1.78 7.23 5.19
C LEU A 78 -2.05 7.56 3.73
N ASN A 79 -1.48 8.66 3.25
CA ASN A 79 -1.56 9.07 1.85
C ASN A 79 -0.18 9.02 1.22
N VAL A 80 0.01 8.18 0.22
CA VAL A 80 1.27 8.06 -0.53
C VAL A 80 1.01 8.30 -2.01
N THR A 81 1.63 9.33 -2.54
CA THR A 81 1.59 9.65 -3.97
C THR A 81 3.00 9.58 -4.54
N GLY A 82 3.21 8.64 -5.46
CA GLY A 82 4.39 8.55 -6.29
C GLY A 82 4.07 8.98 -7.73
N SER A 83 4.73 10.00 -8.27
CA SER A 83 4.56 10.29 -9.71
C SER A 83 5.19 9.21 -10.61
N GLY A 84 6.06 8.38 -10.07
CA GLY A 84 6.61 7.15 -10.65
C GLY A 84 6.10 5.91 -9.89
N ALA A 85 7.00 5.10 -9.36
CA ALA A 85 6.68 3.85 -8.68
C ALA A 85 6.54 4.01 -7.16
N ILE A 86 5.64 3.22 -6.58
CA ILE A 86 5.68 2.84 -5.16
C ILE A 86 6.17 1.40 -5.09
N ASP A 87 7.32 1.18 -4.46
CA ASP A 87 7.89 -0.14 -4.17
C ASP A 87 7.80 -0.41 -2.67
N ASN A 88 6.83 -1.27 -2.29
CA ASN A 88 6.62 -1.74 -0.91
C ASN A 88 7.08 -3.20 -0.75
N HIS A 89 8.10 -3.62 -1.52
CA HIS A 89 8.64 -4.98 -1.40
C HIS A 89 9.11 -5.26 0.03
N SER A 90 8.52 -6.27 0.66
CA SER A 90 8.77 -6.67 2.05
C SER A 90 8.47 -5.57 3.10
N GLY A 91 7.94 -4.41 2.71
CA GLY A 91 7.64 -3.28 3.59
C GLY A 91 6.21 -3.29 4.13
N ILE A 92 5.95 -2.37 5.06
CA ILE A 92 4.64 -2.17 5.68
C ILE A 92 4.14 -0.75 5.39
N LEU A 93 2.94 -0.65 4.84
CA LEU A 93 2.16 0.58 4.72
C LEU A 93 0.85 0.41 5.51
N ALA A 94 0.62 1.19 6.56
CA ALA A 94 -0.52 1.01 7.44
C ALA A 94 -1.19 2.32 7.86
N GLY A 95 -2.53 2.30 7.96
CA GLY A 95 -3.32 3.44 8.45
C GLY A 95 -4.78 3.07 8.74
N SER A 96 -5.50 3.93 9.45
CA SER A 96 -6.96 3.79 9.60
C SER A 96 -7.67 3.96 8.25
N ASN A 97 -7.16 4.87 7.42
CA ASN A 97 -7.47 5.02 6.01
C ASN A 97 -6.17 4.98 5.22
N VAL A 98 -6.18 4.38 4.03
CA VAL A 98 -4.99 4.27 3.17
C VAL A 98 -5.33 4.69 1.75
N ALA A 99 -4.56 5.62 1.20
CA ALA A 99 -4.65 6.03 -0.20
C ALA A 99 -3.27 5.98 -0.86
N LEU A 100 -3.12 5.15 -1.88
CA LEU A 100 -1.89 4.97 -2.64
C LEU A 100 -2.15 5.31 -4.11
N THR A 101 -1.35 6.20 -4.68
CA THR A 101 -1.43 6.58 -6.10
C THR A 101 -0.04 6.55 -6.71
N ALA A 102 0.13 5.83 -7.83
CA ALA A 102 1.41 5.68 -8.51
C ALA A 102 1.25 5.30 -9.99
N GLN A 103 2.37 5.31 -10.73
CA GLN A 103 2.40 4.65 -12.05
C GLN A 103 2.32 3.13 -11.89
N THR A 104 3.10 2.58 -10.96
CA THR A 104 3.08 1.16 -10.61
C THR A 104 3.20 0.98 -9.08
N LEU A 105 2.63 -0.09 -8.56
CA LEU A 105 2.78 -0.48 -7.16
C LEU A 105 3.29 -1.90 -7.07
N ASN A 106 4.47 -2.08 -6.48
CA ASN A 106 5.02 -3.37 -6.08
C ASN A 106 4.77 -3.59 -4.59
N ASN A 107 3.98 -4.61 -4.25
CA ASN A 107 3.75 -5.08 -2.87
C ASN A 107 4.19 -6.54 -2.72
N ASN A 108 5.19 -6.98 -3.47
CA ASN A 108 5.71 -8.35 -3.40
C ASN A 108 6.23 -8.66 -1.99
N ALA A 109 5.71 -9.72 -1.37
CA ALA A 109 5.98 -10.08 0.02
C ALA A 109 5.77 -8.91 1.03
N GLY A 110 5.06 -7.85 0.63
CA GLY A 110 4.78 -6.68 1.46
C GLY A 110 3.41 -6.74 2.14
N PHE A 111 3.15 -5.76 2.98
CA PHE A 111 1.90 -5.61 3.71
C PHE A 111 1.32 -4.20 3.55
N ILE A 112 0.10 -4.11 3.07
CA ILE A 112 -0.70 -2.88 3.02
C ILE A 112 -1.94 -3.12 3.88
N SER A 113 -2.14 -2.31 4.92
CA SER A 113 -3.20 -2.50 5.90
C SER A 113 -4.03 -1.24 6.14
N GLN A 114 -5.32 -1.38 5.97
CA GLN A 114 -6.32 -0.41 6.41
C GLN A 114 -7.08 -0.98 7.61
N SER A 115 -7.09 -0.25 8.74
CA SER A 115 -7.49 -0.82 10.04
C SER A 115 -8.88 -0.43 10.53
N ALA A 116 -9.45 0.72 10.14
CA ALA A 116 -10.76 1.14 10.59
C ALA A 116 -11.89 0.39 9.86
N THR A 117 -12.91 -0.06 10.60
CA THR A 117 -14.04 -0.80 10.02
C THR A 117 -14.92 0.04 9.10
N ASP A 118 -15.00 1.33 9.34
CA ASP A 118 -15.69 2.34 8.52
C ASP A 118 -14.72 3.09 7.59
N GLY A 119 -13.46 2.67 7.57
CA GLY A 119 -12.41 3.28 6.77
C GLY A 119 -12.35 2.77 5.33
N SER A 120 -11.46 3.39 4.56
CA SER A 120 -11.24 3.07 3.16
C SER A 120 -9.78 2.77 2.85
N LEU A 121 -9.59 1.80 1.96
CA LEU A 121 -8.33 1.58 1.24
C LEU A 121 -8.57 1.92 -0.22
N THR A 122 -7.81 2.86 -0.75
CA THR A 122 -7.83 3.19 -2.18
C THR A 122 -6.45 2.99 -2.77
N ILE A 123 -6.38 2.19 -3.83
CA ILE A 123 -5.16 2.01 -4.61
C ILE A 123 -5.47 2.40 -6.05
N THR A 124 -4.69 3.33 -6.60
CA THR A 124 -4.80 3.74 -8.01
C THR A 124 -3.43 3.64 -8.66
N THR A 125 -3.31 2.76 -9.67
CA THR A 125 -2.11 2.65 -10.51
C THR A 125 -2.50 2.75 -11.99
N GLN A 126 -1.68 3.43 -12.79
CA GLN A 126 -1.89 3.47 -14.24
C GLN A 126 -1.41 2.17 -14.91
N GLY A 127 -0.37 1.56 -14.37
CA GLY A 127 0.21 0.30 -14.81
C GLY A 127 -0.04 -0.83 -13.81
N LEU A 128 0.98 -1.63 -13.55
CA LEU A 128 0.89 -2.85 -12.76
C LEU A 128 0.72 -2.58 -11.27
N LEU A 129 -0.27 -3.26 -10.67
CA LEU A 129 -0.31 -3.61 -9.26
C LEU A 129 0.24 -5.03 -9.08
N ASP A 130 1.43 -5.17 -8.49
CA ASP A 130 2.05 -6.46 -8.19
C ASP A 130 1.95 -6.79 -6.70
N ASN A 131 1.17 -7.83 -6.36
CA ASN A 131 0.92 -8.28 -4.98
C ASN A 131 1.27 -9.77 -4.82
N GLN A 132 2.33 -10.23 -5.47
CA GLN A 132 2.74 -11.63 -5.45
C GLN A 132 3.31 -12.05 -4.09
N TYR A 133 3.22 -13.36 -3.81
CA TYR A 133 3.82 -14.02 -2.65
C TYR A 133 3.42 -13.42 -1.30
N THR A 134 2.21 -12.86 -1.24
CA THR A 134 1.65 -12.28 -0.02
C THR A 134 0.62 -13.20 0.67
N LYS A 135 0.36 -14.39 0.14
CA LYS A 135 -0.45 -15.42 0.79
C LYS A 135 0.42 -16.21 1.78
N SER A 136 0.56 -15.67 3.00
CA SER A 136 1.32 -16.32 4.07
C SER A 136 0.43 -17.28 4.85
N SER A 137 0.98 -18.45 5.22
CA SER A 137 0.40 -19.35 6.24
C SER A 137 0.80 -18.94 7.67
N ASP A 138 1.76 -18.04 7.82
CA ASP A 138 2.21 -17.54 9.12
C ASP A 138 1.32 -16.38 9.59
N ALA A 139 0.46 -16.64 10.56
CA ALA A 139 -0.44 -15.65 11.13
C ALA A 139 0.29 -14.52 11.90
N THR A 140 1.57 -14.72 12.26
CA THR A 140 2.39 -13.72 12.96
C THR A 140 3.02 -12.70 11.99
N LYS A 141 3.00 -13.00 10.70
CA LYS A 141 3.51 -12.13 9.63
C LYS A 141 2.41 -11.85 8.61
N PRO A 142 1.50 -10.93 8.90
CA PRO A 142 0.47 -10.57 7.95
C PRO A 142 1.11 -9.98 6.69
N LEU A 143 0.74 -10.51 5.53
CA LEU A 143 1.17 -10.05 4.23
C LEU A 143 -0.05 -9.80 3.35
N GLY A 144 0.12 -9.01 2.30
CA GLY A 144 -0.93 -8.74 1.31
C GLY A 144 -1.57 -7.38 1.46
N ILE A 145 -2.70 -7.23 0.82
CA ILE A 145 -3.54 -6.03 0.87
C ILE A 145 -4.77 -6.38 1.70
N LEU A 146 -4.85 -5.84 2.91
CA LEU A 146 -5.91 -6.16 3.86
C LEU A 146 -6.64 -4.88 4.29
N ALA A 147 -7.97 -4.89 4.20
CA ALA A 147 -8.82 -3.80 4.65
C ALA A 147 -9.93 -4.30 5.57
N ASN A 148 -10.11 -3.63 6.72
CA ASN A 148 -11.25 -3.90 7.60
C ASN A 148 -12.53 -3.18 7.15
N GLY A 149 -12.43 -2.21 6.26
CA GLY A 149 -13.52 -1.50 5.63
C GLY A 149 -13.62 -1.79 4.12
N THR A 150 -13.93 -0.76 3.36
CA THR A 150 -14.04 -0.85 1.90
C THR A 150 -12.68 -0.69 1.23
N ALA A 151 -12.33 -1.64 0.36
CA ALA A 151 -11.20 -1.51 -0.56
C ALA A 151 -11.66 -1.20 -1.98
N SER A 152 -11.08 -0.17 -2.58
CA SER A 152 -11.27 0.22 -3.98
C SER A 152 -9.91 0.19 -4.68
N ILE A 153 -9.72 -0.75 -5.59
CA ILE A 153 -8.47 -0.94 -6.33
C ILE A 153 -8.75 -0.65 -7.81
N HIS A 154 -8.04 0.31 -8.36
CA HIS A 154 -8.06 0.65 -9.78
C HIS A 154 -6.65 0.56 -10.33
N ALA A 155 -6.40 -0.39 -11.25
CA ALA A 155 -5.08 -0.66 -11.77
C ALA A 155 -5.10 -0.86 -13.29
N GLY A 156 -3.96 -0.64 -13.95
CA GLY A 156 -3.77 -1.14 -15.31
C GLY A 156 -3.88 -2.67 -15.30
N ASP A 157 -2.84 -3.35 -14.93
CA ASP A 157 -2.82 -4.80 -14.73
C ASP A 157 -2.77 -5.15 -13.23
N VAL A 158 -3.27 -6.34 -12.86
CA VAL A 158 -3.19 -6.86 -11.49
C VAL A 158 -2.50 -8.21 -11.49
N ASN A 159 -1.45 -8.35 -10.70
CA ASN A 159 -0.76 -9.61 -10.48
C ASN A 159 -0.84 -10.00 -9.00
N ASN A 160 -1.77 -10.90 -8.68
CA ASN A 160 -1.98 -11.46 -7.34
C ASN A 160 -1.58 -12.95 -7.30
N TYR A 161 -0.52 -13.34 -8.05
CA TYR A 161 -0.01 -14.71 -8.05
C TYR A 161 0.45 -15.13 -6.64
N ASN A 162 -0.14 -16.18 -6.09
CA ASN A 162 0.11 -16.60 -4.70
C ASN A 162 0.02 -15.41 -3.72
N GLY A 163 -0.86 -14.44 -4.01
CA GLY A 163 -1.07 -13.23 -3.24
C GLY A 163 -2.38 -13.24 -2.48
N ARG A 164 -2.58 -12.26 -1.60
CA ARG A 164 -3.80 -12.06 -0.82
C ARG A 164 -4.28 -10.62 -0.93
N ILE A 165 -5.54 -10.45 -1.32
CA ILE A 165 -6.28 -9.18 -1.29
C ILE A 165 -7.60 -9.44 -0.58
N ASN A 166 -7.79 -8.90 0.63
CA ASN A 166 -8.99 -9.14 1.43
C ASN A 166 -9.54 -7.82 1.98
N ALA A 167 -10.88 -7.70 1.99
CA ALA A 167 -11.57 -6.53 2.54
C ALA A 167 -12.92 -6.92 3.16
N ASP A 168 -13.58 -5.98 3.83
CA ASP A 168 -15.01 -6.15 4.14
C ASP A 168 -15.84 -6.06 2.86
N THR A 169 -15.65 -5.00 2.08
CA THR A 169 -16.18 -4.85 0.71
C THR A 169 -15.02 -4.57 -0.25
N LEU A 170 -14.96 -5.27 -1.37
CA LEU A 170 -13.86 -5.13 -2.34
C LEU A 170 -14.38 -4.83 -3.74
N ASN A 171 -13.93 -3.69 -4.28
CA ASN A 171 -14.12 -3.31 -5.68
C ASN A 171 -12.75 -3.28 -6.37
N LEU A 172 -12.53 -4.17 -7.33
CA LEU A 172 -11.30 -4.24 -8.12
C LEU A 172 -11.66 -3.95 -9.58
N THR A 173 -11.02 -2.95 -10.15
CA THR A 173 -11.15 -2.61 -11.58
C THR A 173 -9.78 -2.68 -12.25
N SER A 174 -9.68 -3.44 -13.33
CA SER A 174 -8.53 -3.46 -14.22
C SER A 174 -8.85 -2.76 -15.54
N THR A 175 -7.96 -1.89 -15.99
CA THR A 175 -8.07 -1.20 -17.29
C THR A 175 -7.03 -1.68 -18.31
N GLY A 176 -6.17 -2.61 -17.91
CA GLY A 176 -5.12 -3.18 -18.74
C GLY A 176 -5.55 -4.48 -19.43
N SER A 177 -4.64 -5.42 -19.53
CA SER A 177 -4.78 -6.67 -20.27
C SER A 177 -4.91 -7.91 -19.41
N SER A 178 -4.59 -7.84 -18.11
CA SER A 178 -4.55 -9.02 -17.24
C SER A 178 -4.95 -8.76 -15.80
N VAL A 179 -5.70 -9.71 -15.23
CA VAL A 179 -5.89 -9.92 -13.80
C VAL A 179 -5.46 -11.36 -13.49
N ASN A 180 -4.28 -11.52 -12.90
CA ASN A 180 -3.72 -12.82 -12.55
C ASN A 180 -3.95 -13.10 -11.06
N ASN A 181 -4.84 -14.05 -10.73
CA ASN A 181 -5.07 -14.56 -9.38
C ASN A 181 -4.70 -16.03 -9.25
N LYS A 182 -3.75 -16.53 -10.06
CA LYS A 182 -3.31 -17.92 -9.99
C LYS A 182 -2.75 -18.24 -8.60
N ALA A 183 -3.27 -19.28 -7.94
CA ALA A 183 -2.97 -19.68 -6.57
C ALA A 183 -3.21 -18.57 -5.51
N GLY A 184 -3.72 -17.40 -5.91
CA GLY A 184 -3.99 -16.26 -5.03
C GLY A 184 -5.36 -16.32 -4.36
N GLU A 185 -5.61 -15.34 -3.51
CA GLU A 185 -6.87 -15.12 -2.83
C GLU A 185 -7.33 -13.67 -3.02
N ILE A 186 -8.51 -13.48 -3.56
CA ILE A 186 -9.22 -12.19 -3.61
C ILE A 186 -10.54 -12.41 -2.92
N ALA A 187 -10.75 -11.78 -1.74
CA ALA A 187 -11.91 -12.07 -0.92
C ALA A 187 -12.53 -10.81 -0.31
N ALA A 188 -13.84 -10.83 -0.14
CA ALA A 188 -14.59 -9.86 0.61
C ALA A 188 -15.55 -10.55 1.58
N LYS A 189 -15.75 -10.01 2.78
CA LYS A 189 -16.73 -10.55 3.72
C LYS A 189 -18.16 -10.32 3.23
N GLN A 190 -18.40 -9.14 2.61
CA GLN A 190 -19.71 -8.73 2.09
C GLN A 190 -19.76 -8.88 0.56
N ALA A 191 -19.37 -7.86 -0.17
CA ALA A 191 -19.45 -7.83 -1.62
C ALA A 191 -18.07 -7.82 -2.28
N LEU A 192 -17.85 -8.75 -3.20
CA LEU A 192 -16.72 -8.78 -4.11
C LEU A 192 -17.19 -8.36 -5.51
N THR A 193 -16.66 -7.29 -6.03
CA THR A 193 -16.87 -6.87 -7.42
C THR A 193 -15.52 -6.83 -8.12
N ILE A 194 -15.38 -7.57 -9.21
CA ILE A 194 -14.22 -7.53 -10.09
C ILE A 194 -14.71 -7.08 -11.47
N ASN A 195 -14.27 -5.92 -11.91
CA ASN A 195 -14.45 -5.44 -13.27
C ASN A 195 -13.11 -5.59 -13.99
N ALA A 196 -12.97 -6.65 -14.76
CA ALA A 196 -11.79 -6.93 -15.54
C ALA A 196 -11.81 -6.20 -16.90
N GLY A 197 -12.96 -5.66 -17.31
CA GLY A 197 -13.09 -4.99 -18.60
C GLY A 197 -12.71 -5.90 -19.75
N ASN A 198 -11.67 -5.54 -20.50
CA ASN A 198 -11.12 -6.36 -21.58
C ASN A 198 -9.94 -7.24 -21.14
N ALA A 199 -9.61 -7.27 -19.85
CA ALA A 199 -8.47 -8.04 -19.33
C ALA A 199 -8.79 -9.54 -19.23
N ASN A 200 -7.78 -10.37 -19.40
CA ASN A 200 -7.88 -11.79 -19.13
C ASN A 200 -7.83 -12.03 -17.63
N LEU A 201 -8.92 -12.53 -17.04
CA LEU A 201 -8.93 -12.97 -15.64
C LEU A 201 -8.46 -14.43 -15.55
N THR A 202 -7.30 -14.66 -14.93
CA THR A 202 -6.75 -15.99 -14.64
C THR A 202 -6.91 -16.31 -13.16
N ASN A 203 -7.73 -17.33 -12.82
CA ASN A 203 -7.96 -17.77 -11.43
C ASN A 203 -7.64 -19.27 -11.25
N GLN A 204 -6.59 -19.77 -11.90
CA GLN A 204 -6.18 -21.18 -11.80
C GLN A 204 -5.72 -21.49 -10.36
N THR A 205 -6.38 -22.44 -9.71
CA THR A 205 -6.14 -22.81 -8.28
C THR A 205 -6.28 -21.63 -7.30
N GLY A 206 -6.74 -20.48 -7.76
CA GLY A 206 -6.99 -19.31 -6.93
C GLY A 206 -8.40 -19.30 -6.34
N GLN A 207 -8.65 -18.35 -5.46
CA GLN A 207 -9.93 -18.15 -4.78
C GLN A 207 -10.48 -16.75 -5.07
N LEU A 208 -11.75 -16.67 -5.44
CA LEU A 208 -12.55 -15.46 -5.53
C LEU A 208 -13.76 -15.68 -4.61
N MET A 209 -13.85 -14.93 -3.49
CA MET A 209 -14.85 -15.18 -2.46
C MET A 209 -15.54 -13.88 -2.03
N GLY A 210 -16.86 -13.94 -1.87
CA GLY A 210 -17.68 -12.88 -1.30
C GLY A 210 -19.02 -13.45 -0.85
N HIS A 211 -19.72 -12.77 0.08
CA HIS A 211 -21.12 -13.07 0.34
C HIS A 211 -21.92 -12.89 -0.95
N THR A 212 -21.63 -11.82 -1.68
CA THR A 212 -22.03 -11.66 -3.09
C THR A 212 -20.76 -11.47 -3.94
N THR A 213 -20.74 -12.10 -5.12
CA THR A 213 -19.59 -12.00 -6.04
C THR A 213 -20.08 -11.66 -7.45
N SER A 214 -19.55 -10.59 -8.02
CA SER A 214 -19.78 -10.17 -9.41
C SER A 214 -18.44 -10.08 -10.14
N VAL A 215 -18.36 -10.67 -11.31
CA VAL A 215 -17.19 -10.63 -12.19
C VAL A 215 -17.68 -10.25 -13.59
N THR A 216 -17.14 -9.14 -14.13
CA THR A 216 -17.52 -8.60 -15.46
C THR A 216 -16.29 -8.25 -16.29
#